data_3c3fc8f7613c46fc5440d1f23d167cec
#
_entry.id   3c3fc8f7613c46fc5440d1f23d167cec
#
_cell.length_a   1.000
_cell.length_b   1.000
_cell.length_c   1.000
_cell.angle_alpha   90.00
_cell.angle_beta   90.00
_cell.angle_gamma   90.00
#
_symmetry.space_group_name_H-M   'P 1'
#
loop_
_entity.id
_entity.type
_entity.pdbx_description
1 polymer ?
#
loop_
_entity_poly.entity_id
_entity_poly.type
_entity_poly.pdbx_seq_one_letter_code
_entity_poly.pdbx_strand_id
1 'polypeptide(L)'
;ILMSIKTPSKELLKKWEEEDKEFREIRRKYADWKYINSQPPHIRAALIYFIEKGDRYVAAKIAGLTVEEFDEIRRKANIPVVI
;
A
#
# COMPACT_ATOMS: atom_id res chain seq x y z
N ILE A 1 6.82 -23.24 -29.26
CA ILE A 1 7.33 -21.92 -29.41
C ILE A 1 7.52 -21.28 -28.10
N LEU A 2 8.65 -20.72 -28.03
CA LEU A 2 8.97 -19.96 -26.87
C LEU A 2 8.16 -18.67 -26.86
N MET A 3 7.31 -18.57 -25.91
CA MET A 3 6.63 -17.32 -25.70
C MET A 3 7.54 -16.42 -24.91
N SER A 4 8.18 -15.53 -25.59
CA SER A 4 8.96 -14.58 -24.88
C SER A 4 8.02 -13.68 -24.07
N ILE A 5 8.42 -13.43 -22.84
CA ILE A 5 7.75 -12.45 -22.03
C ILE A 5 8.13 -11.09 -22.61
N LYS A 6 7.19 -10.46 -23.23
CA LYS A 6 7.46 -9.14 -23.81
C LYS A 6 7.57 -8.12 -22.70
N THR A 7 8.59 -7.33 -22.79
CA THR A 7 8.68 -6.14 -21.96
C THR A 7 7.49 -5.23 -22.29
N PRO A 8 6.76 -4.74 -21.30
CA PRO A 8 5.66 -3.80 -21.58
C PRO A 8 6.17 -2.59 -22.34
N SER A 9 5.33 -2.02 -23.17
CA SER A 9 5.66 -0.80 -23.89
C SER A 9 5.89 0.34 -22.90
N LYS A 10 6.63 1.34 -23.33
CA LYS A 10 6.83 2.53 -22.51
C LYS A 10 5.52 3.21 -22.12
N GLU A 11 4.58 3.20 -23.05
CA GLU A 11 3.25 3.78 -22.82
C GLU A 11 2.50 3.02 -21.73
N LEU A 12 2.55 1.68 -21.77
CA LEU A 12 1.90 0.84 -20.78
C LEU A 12 2.55 0.99 -19.40
N LEU A 13 3.89 1.02 -19.35
CA LEU A 13 4.60 1.25 -18.09
C LEU A 13 4.26 2.61 -17.50
N LYS A 14 4.19 3.63 -18.33
CA LYS A 14 3.82 4.97 -17.89
C LYS A 14 2.40 5.00 -17.33
N LYS A 15 1.48 4.31 -17.99
CA LYS A 15 0.09 4.20 -17.53
C LYS A 15 0.03 3.52 -16.17
N TRP A 16 0.77 2.43 -15.96
CA TRP A 16 0.81 1.73 -14.69
C TRP A 16 1.40 2.61 -13.58
N GLU A 17 2.44 3.36 -13.87
CA GLU A 17 3.02 4.31 -12.92
C GLU A 17 2.02 5.39 -12.52
N GLU A 18 1.24 5.90 -13.47
CA GLU A 18 0.22 6.89 -13.20
C GLU A 18 -0.90 6.31 -12.33
N GLU A 19 -1.34 5.08 -12.61
CA GLU A 19 -2.35 4.39 -11.81
C GLU A 19 -1.85 4.16 -10.37
N ASP A 20 -0.62 3.71 -10.21
CA ASP A 20 -0.01 3.51 -8.90
C ASP A 20 0.05 4.81 -8.11
N LYS A 21 0.38 5.90 -8.78
CA LYS A 21 0.41 7.22 -8.16
C LYS A 21 -0.97 7.65 -7.70
N GLU A 22 -1.98 7.46 -8.52
CA GLU A 22 -3.36 7.77 -8.17
C GLU A 22 -3.83 6.96 -6.95
N PHE A 23 -3.55 5.68 -6.94
CA PHE A 23 -3.90 4.80 -5.82
C PHE A 23 -3.22 5.23 -4.53
N ARG A 24 -1.95 5.60 -4.62
CA ARG A 24 -1.20 6.11 -3.47
C ARG A 24 -1.81 7.40 -2.95
N GLU A 25 -2.18 8.30 -3.82
CA GLU A 25 -2.80 9.56 -3.44
C GLU A 25 -4.15 9.34 -2.76
N ILE A 26 -4.94 8.38 -3.25
CA ILE A 26 -6.22 8.02 -2.64
C ILE A 26 -5.99 7.49 -1.23
N ARG A 27 -5.05 6.54 -1.06
CA ARG A 27 -4.74 5.99 0.26
C ARG A 27 -4.30 7.07 1.23
N ARG A 28 -3.42 7.96 0.76
CA ARG A 28 -2.90 9.06 1.57
C ARG A 28 -3.99 10.04 1.97
N LYS A 29 -4.89 10.34 1.06
CA LYS A 29 -5.95 11.31 1.28
C LYS A 29 -6.96 10.85 2.33
N TYR A 30 -7.34 9.58 2.31
CA TYR A 30 -8.35 9.05 3.24
C TYR A 30 -7.76 8.54 4.55
N ALA A 31 -6.46 8.43 4.65
CA ALA A 31 -5.81 7.96 5.86
C ALA A 31 -6.08 8.88 7.05
N ASP A 32 -6.35 8.29 8.21
CA ASP A 32 -6.47 9.02 9.47
C ASP A 32 -5.06 9.21 10.05
N TRP A 33 -4.45 10.31 9.71
CA TRP A 33 -3.08 10.62 10.12
C TRP A 33 -2.94 10.81 11.63
N LYS A 34 -3.99 11.24 12.29
CA LYS A 34 -3.98 11.35 13.75
C LYS A 34 -3.84 9.97 14.38
N TYR A 35 -4.61 9.01 13.89
CA TYR A 35 -4.51 7.62 14.34
C TYR A 35 -3.13 7.04 14.05
N ILE A 36 -2.64 7.21 12.82
CA ILE A 36 -1.33 6.71 12.39
C ILE A 36 -0.23 7.25 13.28
N ASN A 37 -0.24 8.55 13.53
CA ASN A 37 0.79 9.21 14.33
C ASN A 37 0.75 8.83 15.81
N SER A 38 -0.38 8.30 16.28
CA SER A 38 -0.53 7.84 17.67
C SER A 38 -0.04 6.41 17.89
N GLN A 39 0.30 5.69 16.82
CA GLN A 39 0.71 4.30 16.89
C GLN A 39 2.19 4.15 17.24
N PRO A 40 2.60 2.99 17.82
CA PRO A 40 4.01 2.69 18.02
C PRO A 40 4.79 2.78 16.70
N PRO A 41 6.11 3.03 16.76
CA PRO A 41 6.90 3.26 15.54
C PRO A 41 6.79 2.18 14.48
N HIS A 42 6.80 0.90 14.85
CA HIS A 42 6.72 -0.19 13.87
C HIS A 42 5.35 -0.29 13.23
N ILE A 43 4.28 0.00 13.96
CA ILE A 43 2.93 0.03 13.41
C ILE A 43 2.76 1.23 12.49
N ARG A 44 3.23 2.39 12.92
CA ARG A 44 3.21 3.59 12.11
C ARG A 44 3.97 3.40 10.80
N ALA A 45 5.17 2.81 10.87
CA ALA A 45 5.97 2.54 9.69
C ALA A 45 5.24 1.59 8.73
N ALA A 46 4.59 0.57 9.26
CA ALA A 46 3.82 -0.37 8.44
C ALA A 46 2.65 0.30 7.74
N LEU A 47 1.91 1.17 8.44
CA LEU A 47 0.79 1.90 7.87
C LEU A 47 1.26 2.86 6.78
N ILE A 48 2.34 3.57 7.02
CA ILE A 48 2.94 4.47 6.02
C ILE A 48 3.41 3.67 4.80
N TYR A 49 4.06 2.53 5.03
CA TYR A 49 4.48 1.66 3.94
C TYR A 49 3.29 1.21 3.09
N PHE A 50 2.19 0.83 3.75
CA PHE A 50 0.99 0.42 3.03
C PHE A 50 0.42 1.56 2.19
N ILE A 51 0.40 2.78 2.71
CA ILE A 51 -0.04 3.96 1.96
C ILE A 51 0.81 4.13 0.70
N GLU A 52 2.12 4.01 0.84
CA GLU A 52 3.05 4.24 -0.26
C GLU A 52 3.05 3.11 -1.30
N LYS A 53 2.98 1.87 -0.86
CA LYS A 53 3.18 0.70 -1.74
C LYS A 53 1.92 -0.14 -1.96
N GLY A 54 0.95 -0.07 -1.06
CA GLY A 54 -0.27 -0.87 -1.18
C GLY A 54 -0.06 -2.36 -0.92
N ASP A 55 1.08 -2.77 -0.40
CA ASP A 55 1.42 -4.16 -0.14
C ASP A 55 1.18 -4.51 1.32
N ARG A 56 0.04 -5.13 1.60
CA ARG A 56 -0.34 -5.49 2.98
C ARG A 56 0.49 -6.63 3.56
N TYR A 57 1.03 -7.48 2.71
CA TYR A 57 1.85 -8.62 3.17
C TYR A 57 3.16 -8.13 3.75
N VAL A 58 3.82 -7.24 3.04
CA VAL A 58 5.06 -6.64 3.54
C VAL A 58 4.78 -5.72 4.72
N ALA A 59 3.71 -4.95 4.65
CA ALA A 59 3.31 -4.07 5.75
C ALA A 59 3.06 -4.86 7.03
N ALA A 60 2.37 -6.00 6.93
CA ALA A 60 2.15 -6.87 8.09
C ALA A 60 3.46 -7.35 8.70
N LYS A 61 4.45 -7.71 7.87
CA LYS A 61 5.77 -8.10 8.34
C LYS A 61 6.47 -6.96 9.08
N ILE A 62 6.38 -5.76 8.55
CA ILE A 62 6.95 -4.57 9.20
C ILE A 62 6.32 -4.36 10.57
N ALA A 63 5.01 -4.56 10.68
CA ALA A 63 4.27 -4.41 11.91
C ALA A 63 4.49 -5.57 12.89
N GLY A 64 5.05 -6.70 12.43
CA GLY A 64 5.16 -7.91 13.25
C GLY A 64 3.82 -8.57 13.49
N LEU A 65 2.89 -8.45 12.56
CA LEU A 65 1.52 -8.93 12.67
C LEU A 65 1.18 -9.91 11.53
N THR A 66 0.10 -10.65 11.72
CA THR A 66 -0.49 -11.38 10.60
C THR A 66 -1.16 -10.39 9.67
N VAL A 67 -1.45 -10.84 8.44
CA VAL A 67 -2.15 -9.99 7.46
C VAL A 67 -3.52 -9.57 7.98
N GLU A 68 -4.24 -10.48 8.63
CA GLU A 68 -5.55 -10.20 9.19
C GLU A 68 -5.48 -9.15 10.31
N GLU A 69 -4.50 -9.28 11.18
CA GLU A 69 -4.28 -8.30 12.25
C GLU A 69 -3.90 -6.95 11.69
N PHE A 70 -3.05 -6.93 10.67
CA PHE A 70 -2.69 -5.68 9.99
C PHE A 70 -3.91 -5.05 9.33
N ASP A 71 -4.76 -5.84 8.66
CA ASP A 71 -5.97 -5.31 8.02
C ASP A 71 -6.91 -4.63 9.01
N GLU A 72 -7.01 -5.13 10.22
CA GLU A 72 -7.81 -4.46 11.25
C GLU A 72 -7.28 -3.07 11.58
N ILE A 73 -5.96 -2.96 11.73
CA ILE A 73 -5.29 -1.67 12.00
C ILE A 73 -5.44 -0.75 10.80
N ARG A 74 -5.29 -1.28 9.60
CA ARG A 74 -5.49 -0.52 8.37
C ARG A 74 -6.90 0.10 8.32
N ARG A 75 -7.92 -0.67 8.67
CA ARG A 75 -9.30 -0.16 8.70
C ARG A 75 -9.47 0.93 9.73
N LYS A 76 -8.88 0.77 10.92
CA LYS A 76 -8.91 1.79 11.96
C LYS A 76 -8.20 3.08 11.50
N ALA A 77 -7.16 2.94 10.69
CA ALA A 77 -6.46 4.06 10.10
C ALA A 77 -7.19 4.64 8.88
N ASN A 78 -8.33 4.07 8.52
CA ASN A 78 -9.16 4.51 7.40
C ASN A 78 -8.42 4.51 6.05
N ILE A 79 -7.46 3.62 5.89
CA ILE A 79 -6.72 3.51 4.64
C ILE A 79 -7.44 2.52 3.72
N PRO A 80 -7.95 2.97 2.58
CA PRO A 80 -8.69 2.08 1.68
C PRO A 80 -7.78 1.11 0.94
N VAL A 81 -8.35 -0.01 0.52
CA VAL A 81 -7.71 -0.89 -0.46
C VAL A 81 -8.20 -0.42 -1.82
N VAL A 82 -7.28 0.03 -2.65
CA VAL A 82 -7.59 0.52 -3.99
C VAL A 82 -7.07 -0.51 -4.98
N ILE A 83 -7.94 -0.97 -5.82
CA ILE A 83 -7.63 -2.00 -6.82
C ILE A 83 -7.63 -1.39 -8.22
#